data_a47ef439746a78a20777dd53106c08c4
#
_entry.id   a47ef439746a78a20777dd53106c08c4
#
_cell.length_a   1.000
_cell.length_b   1.000
_cell.length_c   1.000
_cell.angle_alpha   90.00
_cell.angle_beta   90.00
_cell.angle_gamma   90.00
#
_symmetry.space_group_name_H-M   'P 1'
#
loop_
_entity.id
_entity.type
_entity.pdbx_description
1 polymer ?
#
loop_
_entity_poly.entity_id
_entity_poly.type
_entity_poly.pdbx_seq_one_letter_code
_entity_poly.pdbx_strand_id
1 'polypeptide(L)'
;MPHVRTFFSSAAAIGSCLLWASLLQAQPQPPLQAAVSNSVGMQMQALPAGKYRMGAGVFEVDVTLTRPFAIATHEVTQRQWTEVMHTQPWQEGGDRDTISQKLSPAIAKSNVAIGDDYPAVCVEWDAAQAFCLKLTALERATGALAADCEYRLPTEAEWEYACRAGTTTKYSFGDDASLLGDYGWFRDNSSGHPEKVGTKKPNSWGLYDMQGNAWEWCSDWLLWPAMTLSGGEDPTGPAAGTFRSLRGGSWWFTAELCQSDARTMLPSYDFALFGFRVVRSAVRPPLPPEQQKALPRALAQEKPHQSATLPRAIPLEAIEVTRDVVYGHKDGMALTFDVFRPTKNSNGIGVLYMDTGLWVSMWTPSELKLGFFKPISDVGYTVFCVHHSSSPRYLVPEMVADTHLALRVIEQRAADLKVDPKKLGVFGFSAGGQLALSQGMTDDAGRPLEGEERSRIAAIAVSFPVTDLRGIGNPGHPLRKGIPALRITESQAEACSPIMLVRPHVPPTLVIHGTRDRFIPLVCSERLRDSLTQTGIDNELVVIPDGDHGFDSQGNREMFAAIVRWFDRHLATPAQ
;
A
#
# COMPACT_ATOMS: atom_id res chain seq x y z
N MET A 1 -34.80 -30.88 81.89
CA MET A 1 -33.66 -31.16 81.06
C MET A 1 -34.09 -31.11 79.61
N PRO A 2 -33.71 -30.15 78.89
CA PRO A 2 -33.46 -30.32 77.44
C PRO A 2 -32.15 -29.69 76.97
N HIS A 3 -31.59 -30.31 75.96
CA HIS A 3 -30.34 -30.00 75.32
C HIS A 3 -30.42 -28.74 74.48
N VAL A 4 -29.48 -27.82 74.73
CA VAL A 4 -29.23 -26.67 73.88
C VAL A 4 -28.25 -27.12 72.78
N ARG A 5 -28.60 -27.03 71.51
CA ARG A 5 -27.73 -27.17 70.36
C ARG A 5 -27.28 -25.77 69.89
N THR A 6 -26.02 -25.51 70.00
CA THR A 6 -25.32 -24.35 69.48
C THR A 6 -25.18 -24.46 67.96
N PHE A 7 -25.68 -23.46 67.21
CA PHE A 7 -25.40 -23.29 65.79
C PHE A 7 -24.14 -22.44 65.63
N PHE A 8 -23.14 -23.01 64.99
CA PHE A 8 -21.98 -22.25 64.45
C PHE A 8 -22.40 -21.60 63.15
N SER A 9 -22.35 -20.26 63.08
CA SER A 9 -22.50 -19.50 61.85
C SER A 9 -21.11 -19.36 61.21
N SER A 10 -20.96 -19.93 60.02
CA SER A 10 -19.78 -19.73 59.17
C SER A 10 -19.88 -18.37 58.49
N ALA A 11 -19.02 -17.45 58.90
CA ALA A 11 -18.82 -16.20 58.15
C ALA A 11 -17.98 -16.50 56.89
N ALA A 12 -18.58 -16.37 55.72
CA ALA A 12 -17.88 -16.42 54.47
C ALA A 12 -17.04 -15.16 54.29
N ALA A 13 -15.74 -15.31 54.27
CA ALA A 13 -14.78 -14.26 53.90
C ALA A 13 -14.90 -14.00 52.40
N ILE A 14 -15.48 -12.85 52.01
CA ILE A 14 -15.42 -12.35 50.66
C ILE A 14 -14.02 -11.75 50.46
N GLY A 15 -13.15 -12.52 49.79
CA GLY A 15 -11.84 -12.06 49.34
C GLY A 15 -12.01 -11.05 48.23
N SER A 16 -11.75 -9.78 48.51
CA SER A 16 -11.59 -8.73 47.51
C SER A 16 -10.40 -9.03 46.63
N CYS A 17 -10.61 -9.61 45.45
CA CYS A 17 -9.66 -9.58 44.36
C CYS A 17 -9.52 -8.13 43.85
N LEU A 18 -8.60 -7.38 44.45
CA LEU A 18 -8.09 -6.16 43.87
C LEU A 18 -7.36 -6.53 42.55
N LEU A 19 -8.01 -6.32 41.43
CA LEU A 19 -7.39 -6.26 40.11
C LEU A 19 -6.33 -5.14 40.14
N TRP A 20 -5.10 -5.53 40.29
CA TRP A 20 -3.96 -4.69 39.93
C TRP A 20 -3.96 -4.61 38.40
N ALA A 21 -4.65 -3.64 37.83
CA ALA A 21 -4.35 -3.15 36.50
C ALA A 21 -2.97 -2.51 36.59
N SER A 22 -1.96 -3.23 36.17
CA SER A 22 -0.62 -2.70 35.97
C SER A 22 -0.74 -1.64 34.87
N LEU A 23 -0.93 -0.38 35.27
CA LEU A 23 -0.59 0.77 34.45
C LEU A 23 0.91 0.64 34.18
N LEU A 24 1.26 0.11 33.02
CA LEU A 24 2.57 0.30 32.43
C LEU A 24 2.70 1.82 32.17
N GLN A 25 3.05 2.56 33.21
CA GLN A 25 3.56 3.91 33.04
C GLN A 25 4.84 3.76 32.22
N ALA A 26 4.83 4.30 31.02
CA ALA A 26 6.04 4.46 30.22
C ALA A 26 7.09 5.09 31.13
N GLN A 27 8.19 4.38 31.37
CA GLN A 27 9.33 4.92 32.13
C GLN A 27 9.76 6.18 31.41
N PRO A 28 9.95 7.32 32.11
CA PRO A 28 10.45 8.52 31.47
C PRO A 28 11.78 8.17 30.79
N GLN A 29 11.81 8.28 29.48
CA GLN A 29 13.05 8.06 28.73
C GLN A 29 14.07 9.11 29.16
N PRO A 30 15.34 8.76 29.28
CA PRO A 30 16.38 9.74 29.62
C PRO A 30 16.36 10.84 28.53
N PRO A 31 16.65 12.10 28.93
CA PRO A 31 16.67 13.19 27.96
C PRO A 31 17.63 12.86 26.83
N LEU A 32 17.18 13.02 25.58
CA LEU A 32 18.02 12.79 24.41
C LEU A 32 19.23 13.73 24.42
N GLN A 33 20.36 13.23 23.98
CA GLN A 33 21.54 14.06 23.76
C GLN A 33 21.25 15.05 22.62
N ALA A 34 21.88 16.23 22.66
CA ALA A 34 21.77 17.19 21.59
C ALA A 34 22.23 16.60 20.25
N ALA A 35 21.58 17.00 19.17
CA ALA A 35 21.96 16.60 17.82
C ALA A 35 23.40 17.01 17.52
N VAL A 36 24.12 16.16 16.78
CA VAL A 36 25.52 16.38 16.41
C VAL A 36 25.59 16.62 14.92
N SER A 37 26.30 17.66 14.50
CA SER A 37 26.52 17.98 13.08
C SER A 37 27.56 17.04 12.47
N ASN A 38 27.28 16.53 11.27
CA ASN A 38 28.25 15.80 10.47
C ASN A 38 29.06 16.72 9.55
N SER A 39 29.93 16.16 8.70
CA SER A 39 30.84 16.94 7.83
C SER A 39 30.14 17.82 6.81
N VAL A 40 28.92 17.49 6.39
CA VAL A 40 28.11 18.29 5.45
C VAL A 40 27.01 19.10 6.15
N GLY A 41 27.15 19.31 7.46
CA GLY A 41 26.27 20.14 8.27
C GLY A 41 24.90 19.53 8.58
N MET A 42 24.70 18.21 8.37
CA MET A 42 23.48 17.53 8.80
C MET A 42 23.45 17.41 10.32
N GLN A 43 22.35 17.79 10.92
CA GLN A 43 22.12 17.58 12.36
C GLN A 43 21.59 16.16 12.56
N MET A 44 22.33 15.32 13.29
CA MET A 44 22.02 13.92 13.55
C MET A 44 21.55 13.74 14.99
N GLN A 45 20.30 13.40 15.19
CA GLN A 45 19.70 13.13 16.50
C GLN A 45 19.89 11.66 16.87
N ALA A 46 20.54 11.39 17.99
CA ALA A 46 20.70 10.05 18.52
C ALA A 46 19.38 9.56 19.16
N LEU A 47 18.92 8.40 18.75
CA LEU A 47 17.73 7.74 19.26
C LEU A 47 18.10 6.42 19.95
N PRO A 48 17.47 6.09 21.10
CA PRO A 48 17.74 4.85 21.81
C PRO A 48 17.13 3.65 21.09
N ALA A 49 17.62 2.46 21.40
CA ALA A 49 16.89 1.21 21.19
C ALA A 49 15.55 1.27 21.92
N GLY A 50 14.52 0.61 21.37
CA GLY A 50 13.20 0.66 22.01
C GLY A 50 12.18 -0.27 21.37
N LYS A 51 11.01 -0.33 22.01
CA LYS A 51 9.86 -1.11 21.54
C LYS A 51 8.68 -0.19 21.31
N TYR A 52 7.93 -0.46 20.25
CA TYR A 52 6.71 0.29 19.96
C TYR A 52 5.78 -0.55 19.09
N ARG A 53 4.54 -0.09 18.95
CA ARG A 53 3.58 -0.66 18.00
C ARG A 53 3.59 0.18 16.73
N MET A 54 3.98 -0.44 15.63
CA MET A 54 4.05 0.14 14.30
C MET A 54 2.71 -0.01 13.59
N GLY A 55 2.27 1.03 12.87
CA GLY A 55 1.01 1.02 12.13
C GLY A 55 -0.18 1.49 12.95
N ALA A 56 -1.38 1.17 12.49
CA ALA A 56 -2.64 1.50 13.14
C ALA A 56 -3.70 0.40 12.99
N GLY A 57 -4.57 0.29 13.99
CA GLY A 57 -5.75 -0.58 13.95
C GLY A 57 -5.39 -2.07 13.87
N VAL A 58 -5.95 -2.76 12.87
CA VAL A 58 -5.74 -4.22 12.68
C VAL A 58 -4.39 -4.57 12.06
N PHE A 59 -3.66 -3.57 11.57
CA PHE A 59 -2.35 -3.75 10.95
C PHE A 59 -1.21 -3.48 11.92
N GLU A 60 -1.50 -3.12 13.16
CA GLU A 60 -0.47 -2.90 14.15
C GLU A 60 0.37 -4.15 14.37
N VAL A 61 1.69 -3.97 14.37
CA VAL A 61 2.68 -5.00 14.67
C VAL A 61 3.62 -4.53 15.78
N ASP A 62 4.04 -5.45 16.63
CA ASP A 62 5.05 -5.16 17.64
C ASP A 62 6.43 -5.10 16.98
N VAL A 63 7.17 -4.01 17.23
CA VAL A 63 8.54 -3.80 16.75
C VAL A 63 9.48 -3.60 17.92
N THR A 64 10.63 -4.24 17.87
CA THR A 64 11.77 -4.04 18.76
C THR A 64 12.96 -3.57 17.96
N LEU A 65 13.36 -2.31 18.12
CA LEU A 65 14.65 -1.83 17.63
C LEU A 65 15.72 -2.15 18.69
N THR A 66 16.60 -3.08 18.36
CA THR A 66 17.56 -3.64 19.35
C THR A 66 18.81 -2.78 19.52
N ARG A 67 19.05 -1.81 18.61
CA ARG A 67 20.25 -0.97 18.58
C ARG A 67 19.89 0.50 18.50
N PRO A 68 20.66 1.37 19.19
CA PRO A 68 20.54 2.80 18.98
C PRO A 68 21.01 3.18 17.57
N PHE A 69 20.46 4.27 17.04
CA PHE A 69 20.86 4.86 15.77
C PHE A 69 20.76 6.39 15.84
N ALA A 70 21.39 7.08 14.92
CA ALA A 70 21.17 8.51 14.78
C ALA A 70 20.44 8.79 13.46
N ILE A 71 19.48 9.70 13.48
CA ILE A 71 18.69 10.08 12.30
C ILE A 71 18.83 11.59 12.04
N ALA A 72 18.86 11.99 10.78
CA ALA A 72 18.87 13.42 10.42
C ALA A 72 17.62 14.11 10.95
N THR A 73 17.78 15.30 11.53
CA THR A 73 16.68 16.04 12.17
C THR A 73 15.62 16.50 11.17
N HIS A 74 15.94 16.61 9.90
CA HIS A 74 15.06 16.96 8.78
C HIS A 74 15.52 16.23 7.52
N GLU A 75 14.81 16.41 6.41
CA GLU A 75 15.17 15.84 5.11
C GLU A 75 16.55 16.35 4.66
N VAL A 76 17.21 15.59 3.79
CA VAL A 76 18.44 16.04 3.11
C VAL A 76 18.14 17.29 2.31
N THR A 77 18.92 18.36 2.52
CA THR A 77 18.72 19.62 1.81
C THR A 77 19.39 19.64 0.44
N GLN A 78 18.95 20.58 -0.42
CA GLN A 78 19.52 20.80 -1.75
C GLN A 78 21.03 21.12 -1.66
N ARG A 79 21.46 21.91 -0.66
CA ARG A 79 22.87 22.17 -0.39
C ARG A 79 23.64 20.88 -0.06
N GLN A 80 23.15 20.10 0.91
CA GLN A 80 23.79 18.85 1.34
C GLN A 80 23.87 17.83 0.19
N TRP A 81 22.81 17.72 -0.60
CA TRP A 81 22.82 16.88 -1.80
C TRP A 81 23.90 17.34 -2.81
N THR A 82 23.92 18.64 -3.14
CA THR A 82 24.86 19.19 -4.10
C THR A 82 26.30 19.00 -3.65
N GLU A 83 26.57 19.13 -2.36
CA GLU A 83 27.90 18.94 -1.77
C GLU A 83 28.40 17.49 -1.90
N VAL A 84 27.52 16.50 -1.77
CA VAL A 84 27.89 15.07 -1.84
C VAL A 84 27.81 14.52 -3.26
N MET A 85 26.75 14.89 -4.01
CA MET A 85 26.46 14.26 -5.31
C MET A 85 26.96 15.06 -6.50
N HIS A 86 27.18 16.37 -6.34
CA HIS A 86 27.58 17.32 -7.40
C HIS A 86 26.57 17.42 -8.55
N THR A 87 25.28 17.17 -8.27
CA THR A 87 24.14 17.23 -9.20
C THR A 87 23.00 18.02 -8.57
N GLN A 88 22.02 18.39 -9.36
CA GLN A 88 20.83 19.13 -8.92
C GLN A 88 19.57 18.58 -9.61
N PRO A 89 19.07 17.39 -9.23
CA PRO A 89 18.02 16.70 -9.96
C PRO A 89 16.72 17.52 -10.06
N TRP A 90 16.47 18.44 -9.15
CA TRP A 90 15.34 19.37 -9.20
C TRP A 90 15.48 20.46 -10.27
N GLN A 91 16.68 20.67 -10.85
CA GLN A 91 16.94 21.63 -11.94
C GLN A 91 17.28 20.95 -13.27
N GLU A 92 17.66 19.69 -13.25
CA GLU A 92 18.06 18.96 -14.46
C GLU A 92 16.81 18.63 -15.29
N GLY A 93 16.67 19.28 -16.47
CA GLY A 93 15.65 18.95 -17.47
C GLY A 93 15.99 17.61 -18.15
N GLY A 94 15.01 16.78 -18.38
CA GLY A 94 15.16 15.51 -19.10
C GLY A 94 13.80 15.02 -19.63
N ASP A 95 13.80 13.95 -20.42
CA ASP A 95 12.57 13.32 -20.97
C ASP A 95 11.53 12.96 -19.89
N ARG A 96 11.98 12.87 -18.63
CA ARG A 96 11.13 12.59 -17.45
C ARG A 96 10.28 13.79 -17.02
N ASP A 97 10.68 15.03 -17.33
CA ASP A 97 9.83 16.22 -17.15
C ASP A 97 8.52 16.10 -17.91
N THR A 98 8.52 15.41 -19.04
CA THR A 98 7.32 15.16 -19.83
C THR A 98 6.30 14.30 -19.09
N ILE A 99 6.73 13.40 -18.22
CA ILE A 99 5.84 12.54 -17.42
C ILE A 99 5.25 13.35 -16.27
N SER A 100 6.05 14.06 -15.48
CA SER A 100 5.57 14.86 -14.36
C SER A 100 4.70 16.03 -14.80
N GLN A 101 5.02 16.72 -15.92
CA GLN A 101 4.18 17.77 -16.50
C GLN A 101 2.84 17.25 -17.04
N LYS A 102 2.81 16.03 -17.58
CA LYS A 102 1.56 15.38 -18.02
C LYS A 102 0.74 14.86 -16.84
N LEU A 103 1.37 14.41 -15.76
CA LEU A 103 0.71 13.88 -14.57
C LEU A 103 -0.05 14.95 -13.80
N SER A 104 0.61 16.04 -13.50
CA SER A 104 0.01 17.25 -12.95
C SER A 104 1.00 18.40 -13.06
N PRO A 105 0.67 19.49 -13.73
CA PRO A 105 1.52 20.68 -13.74
C PRO A 105 1.88 21.16 -12.34
N ALA A 106 1.02 20.88 -11.35
CA ALA A 106 1.20 21.31 -9.97
C ALA A 106 2.30 20.56 -9.20
N ILE A 107 2.64 19.32 -9.61
CA ILE A 107 3.71 18.50 -8.99
C ILE A 107 4.94 18.37 -9.90
N ALA A 108 4.97 19.11 -11.00
CA ALA A 108 6.10 19.12 -11.92
C ALA A 108 7.34 19.73 -11.26
N LYS A 109 8.54 19.40 -11.78
CA LYS A 109 9.82 19.96 -11.34
C LYS A 109 9.84 21.50 -11.38
N SER A 110 9.06 22.12 -12.26
CA SER A 110 8.94 23.58 -12.36
C SER A 110 8.43 24.28 -11.09
N ASN A 111 7.81 23.51 -10.18
CA ASN A 111 7.26 24.04 -8.93
C ASN A 111 8.16 23.78 -7.71
N VAL A 112 9.38 23.27 -7.91
CA VAL A 112 10.32 23.09 -6.81
C VAL A 112 10.99 24.43 -6.50
N ALA A 113 10.85 24.89 -5.25
CA ALA A 113 11.60 26.03 -4.78
C ALA A 113 13.10 25.70 -4.68
N ILE A 114 13.96 26.61 -5.11
CA ILE A 114 15.40 26.41 -5.16
C ILE A 114 16.08 27.22 -4.05
N GLY A 115 16.99 26.57 -3.33
CA GLY A 115 17.81 27.20 -2.29
C GLY A 115 18.34 26.18 -1.29
N ASP A 116 19.36 26.59 -0.57
CA ASP A 116 20.19 25.73 0.29
C ASP A 116 19.38 24.93 1.33
N ASP A 117 18.34 25.55 1.89
CA ASP A 117 17.56 25.00 3.00
C ASP A 117 16.29 24.28 2.54
N TYR A 118 16.02 24.16 1.24
CA TYR A 118 14.90 23.36 0.73
C TYR A 118 15.27 21.87 0.67
N PRO A 119 14.30 20.95 0.82
CA PRO A 119 14.60 19.54 0.73
C PRO A 119 15.07 19.18 -0.68
N ALA A 120 16.01 18.24 -0.77
CA ALA A 120 16.41 17.61 -2.02
C ALA A 120 15.28 16.67 -2.47
N VAL A 121 14.48 17.14 -3.41
CA VAL A 121 13.38 16.37 -4.02
C VAL A 121 13.70 16.01 -5.46
N CYS A 122 12.82 15.32 -6.17
CA CYS A 122 13.09 14.75 -7.49
C CYS A 122 14.24 13.72 -7.44
N VAL A 123 14.34 12.99 -6.34
CA VAL A 123 15.39 12.01 -6.07
C VAL A 123 14.78 10.62 -6.15
N GLU A 124 15.30 9.79 -7.06
CA GLU A 124 14.95 8.36 -7.11
C GLU A 124 15.56 7.61 -5.92
N TRP A 125 14.97 6.47 -5.56
CA TRP A 125 15.45 5.67 -4.43
C TRP A 125 16.92 5.23 -4.58
N ASP A 126 17.32 4.79 -5.78
CA ASP A 126 18.70 4.39 -6.05
C ASP A 126 19.68 5.55 -5.90
N ALA A 127 19.27 6.77 -6.28
CA ALA A 127 20.08 7.97 -6.11
C ALA A 127 20.19 8.38 -4.63
N ALA A 128 19.12 8.23 -3.83
CA ALA A 128 19.15 8.42 -2.38
C ALA A 128 20.08 7.41 -1.70
N GLN A 129 20.06 6.16 -2.14
CA GLN A 129 20.99 5.12 -1.67
C GLN A 129 22.45 5.44 -2.04
N ALA A 130 22.69 5.90 -3.28
CA ALA A 130 24.02 6.32 -3.73
C ALA A 130 24.56 7.51 -2.92
N PHE A 131 23.69 8.45 -2.54
CA PHE A 131 24.03 9.54 -1.62
C PHE A 131 24.55 9.01 -0.28
N CYS A 132 23.84 8.08 0.33
CA CYS A 132 24.24 7.46 1.61
C CYS A 132 25.60 6.77 1.51
N LEU A 133 25.84 6.02 0.43
CA LEU A 133 27.11 5.35 0.19
C LEU A 133 28.27 6.35 0.01
N LYS A 134 28.05 7.42 -0.77
CA LYS A 134 29.06 8.47 -0.98
C LYS A 134 29.37 9.23 0.30
N LEU A 135 28.36 9.61 1.09
CA LEU A 135 28.52 10.27 2.37
C LEU A 135 29.33 9.39 3.35
N THR A 136 29.01 8.08 3.38
CA THR A 136 29.77 7.11 4.17
C THR A 136 31.25 7.06 3.77
N ALA A 137 31.53 7.00 2.46
CA ALA A 137 32.88 6.97 1.94
C ALA A 137 33.65 8.27 2.25
N LEU A 138 33.01 9.42 2.07
CA LEU A 138 33.55 10.75 2.34
C LEU A 138 33.97 10.89 3.82
N GLU A 139 33.08 10.55 4.75
CA GLU A 139 33.36 10.69 6.18
C GLU A 139 34.33 9.63 6.71
N ARG A 140 34.35 8.44 6.13
CA ARG A 140 35.37 7.44 6.46
C ARG A 140 36.77 7.90 6.00
N ALA A 141 36.86 8.52 4.81
CA ALA A 141 38.12 9.03 4.28
C ALA A 141 38.72 10.17 5.14
N THR A 142 37.90 10.96 5.79
CA THR A 142 38.31 12.04 6.70
C THR A 142 38.45 11.57 8.16
N GLY A 143 38.09 10.34 8.48
CA GLY A 143 38.06 9.83 9.85
C GLY A 143 36.91 10.34 10.71
N ALA A 144 35.96 11.05 10.13
CA ALA A 144 34.77 11.58 10.83
C ALA A 144 33.74 10.48 11.16
N LEU A 145 33.74 9.38 10.38
CA LEU A 145 32.87 8.23 10.60
C LEU A 145 33.71 7.00 10.99
N ALA A 146 33.33 6.32 12.08
CA ALA A 146 33.98 5.07 12.49
C ALA A 146 33.81 3.98 11.41
N ALA A 147 34.81 3.10 11.28
CA ALA A 147 34.83 2.08 10.22
C ALA A 147 33.67 1.09 10.28
N ASP A 148 33.12 0.87 11.48
CA ASP A 148 31.97 0.02 11.76
C ASP A 148 30.62 0.75 11.67
N CYS A 149 30.61 2.02 11.26
CA CYS A 149 29.40 2.82 11.07
C CYS A 149 29.18 3.16 9.58
N GLU A 150 27.93 3.38 9.22
CA GLU A 150 27.50 3.76 7.87
C GLU A 150 26.35 4.75 7.91
N TYR A 151 26.21 5.52 6.81
CA TYR A 151 24.97 6.22 6.48
C TYR A 151 24.13 5.36 5.53
N ARG A 152 22.83 5.34 5.76
CA ARG A 152 21.85 4.62 4.97
C ARG A 152 20.46 5.26 5.05
N LEU A 153 19.54 4.83 4.23
CA LEU A 153 18.13 5.14 4.40
C LEU A 153 17.61 4.49 5.70
N PRO A 154 16.64 5.12 6.40
CA PRO A 154 15.94 4.48 7.52
C PRO A 154 15.21 3.23 7.03
N THR A 155 15.03 2.24 7.90
CA THR A 155 13.96 1.28 7.68
C THR A 155 12.62 1.95 7.94
N GLU A 156 11.55 1.38 7.41
CA GLU A 156 10.19 1.87 7.66
C GLU A 156 9.88 1.91 9.17
N ALA A 157 10.35 0.90 9.88
CA ALA A 157 10.20 0.81 11.34
C ALA A 157 11.02 1.87 12.09
N GLU A 158 12.26 2.13 11.68
CA GLU A 158 13.06 3.21 12.28
C GLU A 158 12.45 4.59 12.02
N TRP A 159 11.92 4.79 10.82
CA TRP A 159 11.28 6.04 10.44
C TRP A 159 10.01 6.31 11.30
N GLU A 160 9.11 5.32 11.42
CA GLU A 160 7.88 5.50 12.21
C GLU A 160 8.17 5.63 13.71
N TYR A 161 9.15 4.89 14.23
CA TYR A 161 9.62 5.05 15.62
C TYR A 161 10.08 6.48 15.89
N ALA A 162 10.88 7.03 14.99
CA ALA A 162 11.37 8.40 15.05
C ALA A 162 10.23 9.43 14.92
N CYS A 163 9.28 9.21 14.00
CA CYS A 163 8.11 10.06 13.82
C CYS A 163 7.24 10.10 15.07
N ARG A 164 6.89 8.95 15.61
CA ARG A 164 6.06 8.85 16.82
C ARG A 164 6.71 9.46 18.06
N ALA A 165 8.01 9.42 18.17
CA ALA A 165 8.75 9.99 19.31
C ALA A 165 8.14 9.61 20.67
N GLY A 166 7.75 8.32 20.82
CA GLY A 166 7.15 7.76 22.02
C GLY A 166 5.62 7.86 22.12
N THR A 167 4.94 8.48 21.16
CA THR A 167 3.46 8.55 21.14
C THR A 167 2.82 7.35 20.46
N THR A 168 1.54 7.13 20.74
CA THR A 168 0.68 6.13 20.05
C THR A 168 -0.45 6.79 19.27
N THR A 169 -0.46 8.12 19.20
CA THR A 169 -1.48 8.93 18.56
C THR A 169 -1.28 8.99 17.04
N LYS A 170 -2.27 9.52 16.31
CA LYS A 170 -2.22 9.68 14.86
C LYS A 170 -1.03 10.54 14.41
N TYR A 171 -0.75 11.59 15.14
CA TYR A 171 0.39 12.47 14.91
C TYR A 171 1.29 12.46 16.14
N SER A 172 2.53 12.92 15.99
CA SER A 172 3.49 13.02 17.11
C SER A 172 3.06 13.98 18.23
N PHE A 173 2.07 14.83 17.96
CA PHE A 173 1.53 15.83 18.87
C PHE A 173 0.12 15.51 19.39
N GLY A 174 -0.49 14.39 19.02
CA GLY A 174 -1.84 13.99 19.43
C GLY A 174 -2.71 13.55 18.26
N ASP A 175 -4.04 13.54 18.46
CA ASP A 175 -5.00 13.09 17.45
C ASP A 175 -5.71 14.23 16.70
N ASP A 176 -5.49 15.46 17.11
CA ASP A 176 -6.15 16.64 16.54
C ASP A 176 -5.42 17.13 15.27
N ALA A 177 -5.97 16.81 14.11
CA ALA A 177 -5.44 17.21 12.81
C ALA A 177 -5.37 18.74 12.61
N SER A 178 -6.16 19.55 13.34
CA SER A 178 -6.15 21.01 13.21
C SER A 178 -4.82 21.63 13.66
N LEU A 179 -4.02 20.90 14.47
CA LEU A 179 -2.71 21.33 14.93
C LEU A 179 -1.58 21.02 13.93
N LEU A 180 -1.85 20.23 12.87
CA LEU A 180 -0.82 19.83 11.92
C LEU A 180 -0.08 21.02 11.31
N GLY A 181 -0.76 22.13 11.09
CA GLY A 181 -0.17 23.35 10.54
C GLY A 181 1.00 23.93 11.34
N ASP A 182 1.10 23.59 12.62
CA ASP A 182 2.23 23.96 13.49
C ASP A 182 3.44 23.06 13.32
N TYR A 183 3.25 21.79 12.90
CA TYR A 183 4.26 20.74 12.89
C TYR A 183 4.70 20.31 11.49
N GLY A 184 3.92 20.59 10.45
CA GLY A 184 4.21 20.11 9.10
C GLY A 184 3.65 21.01 8.00
N TRP A 185 4.18 20.80 6.80
CA TRP A 185 3.74 21.43 5.57
C TRP A 185 2.91 20.43 4.76
N PHE A 186 1.65 20.74 4.51
CA PHE A 186 0.71 19.89 3.80
C PHE A 186 -0.17 20.75 2.88
N ARG A 187 -1.09 20.14 2.16
CA ARG A 187 -1.87 20.80 1.10
C ARG A 187 -2.51 22.13 1.51
N ASP A 188 -3.02 22.23 2.74
CA ASP A 188 -3.82 23.37 3.14
C ASP A 188 -2.97 24.56 3.66
N ASN A 189 -1.66 24.37 3.83
CA ASN A 189 -0.76 25.42 4.33
C ASN A 189 0.56 25.58 3.56
N SER A 190 0.82 24.74 2.54
CA SER A 190 2.00 24.91 1.67
C SER A 190 1.74 25.96 0.58
N SER A 191 2.83 26.51 0.03
CA SER A 191 2.76 27.47 -1.09
C SER A 191 2.66 26.78 -2.47
N GLY A 192 2.29 25.50 -2.51
CA GLY A 192 2.23 24.71 -3.75
C GLY A 192 3.59 24.12 -4.16
N HIS A 193 4.52 24.01 -3.24
CA HIS A 193 5.85 23.40 -3.38
C HIS A 193 6.37 22.94 -2.01
N PRO A 194 7.43 22.12 -1.94
CA PRO A 194 8.11 21.84 -0.68
C PRO A 194 8.66 23.12 -0.06
N GLU A 195 8.55 23.25 1.25
CA GLU A 195 9.01 24.41 1.99
C GLU A 195 10.40 24.16 2.61
N LYS A 196 11.03 25.20 3.15
CA LYS A 196 12.33 25.08 3.84
C LYS A 196 12.22 24.13 5.01
N VAL A 197 13.22 23.24 5.13
CA VAL A 197 13.29 22.26 6.21
C VAL A 197 13.41 22.93 7.59
N GLY A 198 12.89 22.30 8.63
CA GLY A 198 13.06 22.72 10.01
C GLY A 198 12.35 24.01 10.39
N THR A 199 11.38 24.49 9.62
CA THR A 199 10.67 25.76 9.87
C THR A 199 9.40 25.60 10.70
N LYS A 200 8.94 24.38 10.92
CA LYS A 200 7.82 24.04 11.80
C LYS A 200 8.33 23.55 13.16
N LYS A 201 7.39 23.26 14.08
CA LYS A 201 7.74 22.69 15.39
C LYS A 201 8.25 21.25 15.22
N PRO A 202 9.30 20.84 15.93
CA PRO A 202 9.73 19.47 15.95
C PRO A 202 8.81 18.57 16.81
N ASN A 203 8.91 17.26 16.62
CA ASN A 203 8.34 16.33 17.59
C ASN A 203 9.15 16.33 18.92
N SER A 204 8.71 15.55 19.91
CA SER A 204 9.34 15.52 21.25
C SER A 204 10.80 15.04 21.25
N TRP A 205 11.28 14.45 20.13
CA TRP A 205 12.67 14.03 19.97
C TRP A 205 13.51 15.00 19.12
N GLY A 206 12.99 16.17 18.81
CA GLY A 206 13.71 17.20 18.07
C GLY A 206 13.77 16.94 16.56
N LEU A 207 12.88 16.13 16.01
CA LEU A 207 12.81 15.84 14.59
C LEU A 207 11.74 16.69 13.92
N TYR A 208 12.12 17.35 12.85
CA TYR A 208 11.28 18.26 12.06
C TYR A 208 10.75 17.54 10.82
N ASP A 209 9.66 18.07 10.26
CA ASP A 209 9.10 17.70 8.98
C ASP A 209 8.74 16.20 8.85
N MET A 210 8.56 15.52 10.01
CA MET A 210 8.13 14.12 10.03
C MET A 210 6.69 13.91 9.53
N GLN A 211 5.94 15.01 9.34
CA GLN A 211 4.51 15.01 9.04
C GLN A 211 4.20 16.04 7.96
N GLY A 212 4.56 15.76 6.72
CA GLY A 212 4.40 16.62 5.56
C GLY A 212 5.73 16.95 4.88
N ASN A 213 5.78 18.07 4.21
CA ASN A 213 6.87 18.59 3.40
C ASN A 213 7.22 17.67 2.21
N ALA A 214 8.03 16.66 2.38
CA ALA A 214 8.31 15.68 1.32
C ALA A 214 8.09 14.25 1.82
N TRP A 215 7.53 13.37 0.97
CA TRP A 215 7.56 11.93 1.22
C TRP A 215 9.01 11.45 1.29
N GLU A 216 9.33 10.60 2.25
CA GLU A 216 10.68 10.17 2.51
C GLU A 216 10.89 8.69 2.19
N TRP A 217 11.89 8.42 1.34
CA TRP A 217 12.31 7.07 1.01
C TRP A 217 12.81 6.31 2.24
N CYS A 218 12.28 5.10 2.41
CA CYS A 218 12.81 4.10 3.34
C CYS A 218 13.54 2.97 2.58
N SER A 219 14.36 2.20 3.30
CA SER A 219 15.11 1.08 2.71
C SER A 219 14.24 -0.09 2.31
N ASP A 220 13.05 -0.20 2.90
CA ASP A 220 12.20 -1.37 2.83
C ASP A 220 11.54 -1.53 1.47
N TRP A 221 11.49 -2.77 1.00
CA TRP A 221 10.62 -3.16 -0.07
C TRP A 221 9.17 -3.27 0.40
N LEU A 222 8.25 -2.99 -0.50
CA LEU A 222 6.83 -3.25 -0.32
C LEU A 222 6.32 -4.22 -1.37
N LEU A 223 5.45 -5.10 -0.94
CA LEU A 223 4.72 -6.01 -1.81
C LEU A 223 3.33 -5.43 -2.09
N TRP A 224 3.01 -5.24 -3.36
CA TRP A 224 1.66 -4.86 -3.77
C TRP A 224 0.82 -6.11 -4.06
N PRO A 225 -0.46 -6.16 -3.68
CA PRO A 225 -1.26 -5.18 -2.91
C PRO A 225 -1.20 -5.38 -1.39
N ALA A 226 -0.34 -6.28 -0.90
CA ALA A 226 -0.21 -6.54 0.52
C ALA A 226 0.60 -5.44 1.20
N MET A 227 -0.07 -4.47 1.76
CA MET A 227 0.54 -3.43 2.58
C MET A 227 0.87 -3.94 3.99
N THR A 228 1.45 -5.15 4.10
CA THR A 228 1.81 -5.73 5.40
C THR A 228 2.98 -5.00 6.01
N LEU A 229 2.87 -4.72 7.31
CA LEU A 229 3.99 -4.23 8.10
C LEU A 229 4.86 -5.41 8.55
N SER A 230 6.16 -5.21 8.53
CA SER A 230 7.10 -6.17 9.10
C SER A 230 7.29 -5.87 10.58
N GLY A 231 6.88 -6.79 11.45
CA GLY A 231 7.10 -6.72 12.91
C GLY A 231 8.32 -7.52 13.34
N GLY A 232 8.54 -7.58 14.65
CA GLY A 232 9.63 -8.33 15.28
C GLY A 232 10.86 -7.48 15.59
N GLU A 233 12.04 -8.11 15.63
CA GLU A 233 13.30 -7.44 15.95
C GLU A 233 13.95 -6.86 14.70
N ASP A 234 14.33 -5.57 14.75
CA ASP A 234 15.01 -4.82 13.71
C ASP A 234 14.45 -5.09 12.28
N PRO A 235 13.14 -4.96 12.05
CA PRO A 235 12.54 -5.34 10.77
C PRO A 235 13.06 -4.47 9.62
N THR A 236 13.25 -5.08 8.45
CA THR A 236 13.78 -4.45 7.23
C THR A 236 12.84 -4.58 6.02
N GLY A 237 11.60 -4.96 6.28
CA GLY A 237 10.66 -5.29 5.21
C GLY A 237 10.97 -6.64 4.55
N PRO A 238 10.23 -7.01 3.50
CA PRO A 238 10.49 -8.19 2.70
C PRO A 238 11.84 -8.08 1.98
N ALA A 239 12.47 -9.24 1.69
CA ALA A 239 13.78 -9.29 1.02
C ALA A 239 13.75 -8.73 -0.42
N ALA A 240 12.58 -8.77 -1.07
CA ALA A 240 12.34 -8.20 -2.39
C ALA A 240 10.91 -7.70 -2.48
N GLY A 241 10.62 -6.78 -3.38
CA GLY A 241 9.29 -6.21 -3.56
C GLY A 241 9.12 -5.52 -4.90
N THR A 242 7.94 -4.96 -5.12
CA THR A 242 7.61 -4.22 -6.35
C THR A 242 7.90 -2.74 -6.22
N PHE A 243 7.80 -2.22 -5.00
CA PHE A 243 7.94 -0.79 -4.68
C PHE A 243 8.83 -0.60 -3.45
N ARG A 244 9.34 0.62 -3.30
CA ARG A 244 9.99 1.06 -2.06
C ARG A 244 9.01 1.82 -1.18
N SER A 245 9.17 1.68 0.13
CA SER A 245 8.35 2.38 1.11
C SER A 245 8.65 3.87 1.14
N LEU A 246 7.60 4.67 1.22
CA LEU A 246 7.60 6.11 1.43
C LEU A 246 6.78 6.46 2.68
N ARG A 247 7.28 7.39 3.47
CA ARG A 247 6.69 7.80 4.74
C ARG A 247 6.57 9.31 4.86
N GLY A 248 5.70 9.80 5.75
CA GLY A 248 5.64 11.19 6.21
C GLY A 248 4.57 12.06 5.56
N GLY A 249 4.05 11.72 4.39
CA GLY A 249 3.20 12.64 3.64
C GLY A 249 4.01 13.69 2.89
N SER A 250 3.34 14.67 2.28
CA SER A 250 4.03 15.79 1.65
C SER A 250 3.14 17.04 1.55
N TRP A 251 3.75 18.13 1.11
CA TRP A 251 3.12 19.44 0.86
C TRP A 251 1.87 19.38 -0.03
N TRP A 252 1.68 18.33 -0.81
CA TRP A 252 0.57 18.15 -1.75
C TRP A 252 -0.63 17.37 -1.17
N PHE A 253 -0.43 16.62 -0.10
CA PHE A 253 -1.43 15.70 0.45
C PHE A 253 -2.19 16.28 1.64
N THR A 254 -3.34 15.65 1.95
CA THR A 254 -4.18 16.03 3.10
C THR A 254 -3.56 15.61 4.43
N ALA A 255 -4.08 16.13 5.52
CA ALA A 255 -3.62 15.82 6.86
C ALA A 255 -3.63 14.31 7.18
N GLU A 256 -4.62 13.58 6.66
CA GLU A 256 -4.75 12.13 6.88
C GLU A 256 -3.55 11.35 6.32
N LEU A 257 -2.95 11.82 5.23
CA LEU A 257 -1.76 11.21 4.63
C LEU A 257 -0.44 11.70 5.26
N CYS A 258 -0.52 12.57 6.26
CA CYS A 258 0.61 13.00 7.07
C CYS A 258 0.60 12.38 8.49
N GLN A 259 -0.23 11.38 8.77
CA GLN A 259 -0.24 10.67 10.04
C GLN A 259 1.03 9.85 10.24
N SER A 260 1.38 9.54 11.49
CA SER A 260 2.62 8.82 11.83
C SER A 260 2.71 7.42 11.20
N ASP A 261 1.57 6.76 11.01
CA ASP A 261 1.44 5.46 10.37
C ASP A 261 1.20 5.55 8.85
N ALA A 262 1.00 6.76 8.32
CA ALA A 262 0.77 6.96 6.90
C ALA A 262 1.97 6.47 6.07
N ARG A 263 1.67 5.66 5.09
CA ARG A 263 2.64 5.07 4.17
C ARG A 263 2.06 5.08 2.75
N THR A 264 2.94 5.21 1.80
CA THR A 264 2.57 5.05 0.40
C THR A 264 3.63 4.24 -0.33
N MET A 265 3.27 3.77 -1.49
CA MET A 265 4.17 3.11 -2.40
C MET A 265 4.00 3.75 -3.76
N LEU A 266 5.07 4.18 -4.33
CA LEU A 266 5.08 4.66 -5.70
C LEU A 266 6.27 4.01 -6.39
N PRO A 267 6.20 3.79 -7.70
CA PRO A 267 7.38 3.44 -8.46
C PRO A 267 8.48 4.47 -8.17
N SER A 268 9.74 4.06 -8.22
CA SER A 268 10.90 4.91 -7.92
C SER A 268 11.09 6.02 -8.98
N TYR A 269 10.08 6.89 -9.14
CA TYR A 269 10.14 8.06 -10.01
C TYR A 269 10.61 9.30 -9.26
N ASP A 270 11.18 10.24 -9.99
CA ASP A 270 11.74 11.49 -9.50
C ASP A 270 10.71 12.63 -9.46
N PHE A 271 9.71 12.54 -8.56
CA PHE A 271 8.74 13.62 -8.41
C PHE A 271 9.19 14.70 -7.40
N ALA A 272 8.66 15.91 -7.57
CA ALA A 272 8.80 17.02 -6.61
C ALA A 272 8.22 16.71 -5.21
N LEU A 273 7.64 15.54 -5.03
CA LEU A 273 7.03 15.07 -3.79
C LEU A 273 7.98 14.23 -2.93
N PHE A 274 9.09 13.69 -3.52
CA PHE A 274 9.93 12.67 -2.90
C PHE A 274 11.30 13.18 -2.58
N GLY A 275 11.63 13.12 -1.31
CA GLY A 275 12.93 13.35 -0.72
C GLY A 275 13.32 12.18 0.16
N PHE A 276 14.21 12.41 1.11
CA PHE A 276 14.65 11.40 2.08
C PHE A 276 15.41 12.06 3.23
N ARG A 277 15.50 11.33 4.33
CA ARG A 277 16.49 11.61 5.39
C ARG A 277 17.40 10.42 5.58
N VAL A 278 18.54 10.63 6.25
CA VAL A 278 19.53 9.58 6.46
C VAL A 278 19.55 9.11 7.91
N VAL A 279 19.91 7.85 8.08
CA VAL A 279 20.26 7.23 9.36
C VAL A 279 21.75 6.95 9.39
N ARG A 280 22.40 7.20 10.53
CA ARG A 280 23.74 6.73 10.85
C ARG A 280 23.65 5.64 11.91
N SER A 281 24.17 4.47 11.63
CA SER A 281 24.18 3.34 12.55
C SER A 281 25.42 2.49 12.37
N ALA A 282 25.65 1.55 13.32
CA ALA A 282 26.61 0.49 13.08
C ALA A 282 26.23 -0.32 11.83
N VAL A 283 27.24 -0.75 11.08
CA VAL A 283 27.06 -1.63 9.91
C VAL A 283 26.29 -2.88 10.36
N ARG A 284 25.22 -3.18 9.66
CA ARG A 284 24.45 -4.39 9.94
C ARG A 284 25.28 -5.62 9.54
N PRO A 285 25.42 -6.62 10.40
CA PRO A 285 26.04 -7.87 9.99
C PRO A 285 25.23 -8.47 8.83
N PRO A 286 25.89 -9.14 7.88
CA PRO A 286 25.17 -9.83 6.83
C PRO A 286 24.18 -10.84 7.46
N LEU A 287 23.03 -11.01 6.83
CA LEU A 287 22.02 -11.97 7.29
C LEU A 287 22.68 -13.34 7.50
N PRO A 288 22.31 -14.08 8.55
CA PRO A 288 22.81 -15.44 8.78
C PRO A 288 22.62 -16.31 7.52
N PRO A 289 23.53 -17.24 7.24
CA PRO A 289 23.48 -18.07 6.01
C PRO A 289 22.16 -18.80 5.80
N GLU A 290 21.43 -19.10 6.87
CA GLU A 290 20.10 -19.73 6.81
C GLU A 290 19.02 -18.74 6.31
N GLN A 291 19.10 -17.48 6.68
CA GLN A 291 18.22 -16.42 6.17
C GLN A 291 18.64 -15.98 4.77
N GLN A 292 19.93 -16.08 4.42
CA GLN A 292 20.41 -15.88 3.06
C GLN A 292 19.94 -16.99 2.11
N LYS A 293 19.78 -18.23 2.59
CA LYS A 293 19.21 -19.35 1.81
C LYS A 293 17.71 -19.20 1.57
N ALA A 294 17.01 -18.43 2.40
CA ALA A 294 15.60 -18.06 2.21
C ALA A 294 15.40 -16.90 1.21
N LEU A 295 16.48 -16.22 0.78
CA LEU A 295 16.46 -15.32 -0.35
C LEU A 295 16.13 -16.14 -1.61
N PRO A 296 15.14 -15.72 -2.41
CA PRO A 296 14.87 -16.38 -3.68
C PRO A 296 16.17 -16.48 -4.49
N ARG A 297 16.43 -17.61 -5.12
CA ARG A 297 17.60 -17.85 -6.01
C ARG A 297 17.82 -16.76 -7.07
N ALA A 298 16.81 -15.92 -7.30
CA ALA A 298 16.83 -14.77 -8.20
C ALA A 298 17.88 -13.70 -7.83
N LEU A 299 18.22 -13.50 -6.54
CA LEU A 299 19.21 -12.49 -6.13
C LEU A 299 20.66 -12.98 -6.17
N ALA A 300 20.90 -14.29 -6.21
CA ALA A 300 22.26 -14.85 -6.27
C ALA A 300 22.87 -14.85 -7.69
N GLN A 301 22.14 -14.42 -8.71
CA GLN A 301 22.58 -14.43 -10.11
C GLN A 301 22.39 -13.09 -10.84
N GLU A 302 22.08 -12.01 -10.16
CA GLU A 302 22.17 -10.69 -10.79
C GLU A 302 23.63 -10.33 -11.01
N LYS A 303 24.16 -10.79 -12.15
CA LYS A 303 25.21 -10.06 -12.85
C LYS A 303 24.70 -8.64 -13.09
N PRO A 304 25.57 -7.59 -13.08
CA PRO A 304 25.15 -6.23 -13.39
C PRO A 304 24.28 -6.28 -14.64
N HIS A 305 23.06 -5.79 -14.55
CA HIS A 305 22.07 -5.84 -15.62
C HIS A 305 22.67 -5.35 -16.92
N GLN A 306 23.13 -6.27 -17.76
CA GLN A 306 22.95 -6.07 -19.18
C GLN A 306 21.43 -6.19 -19.38
N SER A 307 20.84 -5.06 -19.73
CA SER A 307 19.46 -4.90 -20.13
C SER A 307 19.02 -6.12 -20.93
N ALA A 308 18.40 -7.11 -20.25
CA ALA A 308 17.58 -8.05 -20.97
C ALA A 308 16.48 -7.20 -21.59
N THR A 309 16.48 -7.13 -22.89
CA THR A 309 15.44 -6.51 -23.68
C THR A 309 14.11 -7.13 -23.27
N LEU A 310 13.44 -6.51 -22.30
CA LEU A 310 11.99 -6.63 -22.15
C LEU A 310 11.42 -6.34 -23.56
N PRO A 311 10.41 -7.06 -24.03
CA PRO A 311 9.77 -6.71 -25.29
C PRO A 311 9.49 -5.21 -25.22
N ARG A 312 10.03 -4.49 -26.20
CA ARG A 312 10.18 -3.04 -26.33
C ARG A 312 9.04 -2.35 -25.61
N ALA A 313 9.35 -1.74 -24.45
CA ALA A 313 8.36 -1.08 -23.62
C ALA A 313 7.54 -0.18 -24.53
N ILE A 314 6.22 -0.43 -24.62
CA ILE A 314 5.35 0.52 -25.31
C ILE A 314 5.54 1.82 -24.53
N PRO A 315 5.90 2.92 -25.18
CA PRO A 315 6.02 4.20 -24.51
C PRO A 315 4.71 4.45 -23.75
N LEU A 316 4.75 4.98 -22.55
CA LEU A 316 3.54 5.35 -21.79
C LEU A 316 2.59 6.24 -22.60
N GLU A 317 3.11 6.92 -23.62
CA GLU A 317 2.39 7.67 -24.65
C GLU A 317 1.44 6.82 -25.53
N ALA A 318 1.53 5.50 -25.45
CA ALA A 318 0.66 4.59 -26.16
C ALA A 318 -0.62 4.20 -25.42
N ILE A 319 -0.85 4.76 -24.21
CA ILE A 319 -2.08 4.56 -23.45
C ILE A 319 -2.74 5.92 -23.23
N GLU A 320 -3.94 6.09 -23.77
CA GLU A 320 -4.79 7.24 -23.50
C GLU A 320 -5.51 7.03 -22.17
N VAL A 321 -5.43 8.03 -21.29
CA VAL A 321 -6.10 8.01 -19.99
C VAL A 321 -7.25 9.01 -19.98
N THR A 322 -8.47 8.52 -19.75
CA THR A 322 -9.64 9.38 -19.46
C THR A 322 -9.99 9.22 -17.99
N ARG A 323 -9.88 10.30 -17.22
CA ARG A 323 -10.06 10.31 -15.77
C ARG A 323 -11.47 10.62 -15.36
N ASP A 324 -11.84 10.20 -14.16
CA ASP A 324 -13.03 10.63 -13.42
C ASP A 324 -14.32 10.56 -14.24
N VAL A 325 -14.47 9.50 -15.05
CA VAL A 325 -15.70 9.26 -15.79
C VAL A 325 -16.82 8.94 -14.80
N VAL A 326 -17.74 9.87 -14.62
CA VAL A 326 -18.84 9.71 -13.67
C VAL A 326 -19.78 8.60 -14.12
N TYR A 327 -20.01 7.61 -13.28
CA TYR A 327 -20.98 6.56 -13.51
C TYR A 327 -22.21 6.64 -12.57
N GLY A 328 -22.13 7.45 -11.52
CA GLY A 328 -23.22 7.64 -10.60
C GLY A 328 -22.93 8.70 -9.54
N HIS A 329 -23.90 8.92 -8.67
CA HIS A 329 -23.75 9.78 -7.51
C HIS A 329 -24.32 9.07 -6.28
N LYS A 330 -23.68 9.24 -5.13
CA LYS A 330 -24.11 8.68 -3.86
C LYS A 330 -23.85 9.68 -2.75
N ASP A 331 -24.90 10.10 -2.03
CA ASP A 331 -24.81 11.08 -0.94
C ASP A 331 -24.03 12.35 -1.29
N GLY A 332 -24.23 12.86 -2.51
CA GLY A 332 -23.59 14.07 -3.03
C GLY A 332 -22.16 13.88 -3.58
N MET A 333 -21.61 12.67 -3.51
CA MET A 333 -20.30 12.33 -4.12
C MET A 333 -20.48 11.72 -5.49
N ALA A 334 -19.63 12.07 -6.44
CA ALA A 334 -19.53 11.38 -7.72
C ALA A 334 -18.86 10.01 -7.51
N LEU A 335 -19.43 8.99 -8.13
CA LEU A 335 -18.79 7.69 -8.29
C LEU A 335 -18.16 7.65 -9.68
N THR A 336 -16.87 7.34 -9.79
CA THR A 336 -16.11 7.47 -11.02
C THR A 336 -15.35 6.20 -11.38
N PHE A 337 -14.97 6.08 -12.63
CA PHE A 337 -13.92 5.17 -13.08
C PHE A 337 -12.95 5.89 -14.02
N ASP A 338 -11.71 5.42 -14.03
CA ASP A 338 -10.72 5.86 -15.00
C ASP A 338 -10.62 4.86 -16.15
N VAL A 339 -10.35 5.35 -17.35
CA VAL A 339 -10.21 4.52 -18.56
C VAL A 339 -8.77 4.57 -19.05
N PHE A 340 -8.14 3.42 -19.14
CA PHE A 340 -6.79 3.23 -19.70
C PHE A 340 -6.94 2.50 -21.03
N ARG A 341 -6.85 3.22 -22.13
CA ARG A 341 -7.06 2.67 -23.48
C ARG A 341 -5.77 2.69 -24.29
N PRO A 342 -5.34 1.55 -24.85
CA PRO A 342 -4.24 1.53 -25.79
C PRO A 342 -4.56 2.39 -27.02
N THR A 343 -3.64 3.31 -27.40
CA THR A 343 -3.79 4.15 -28.60
C THR A 343 -3.51 3.37 -29.89
N LYS A 344 -2.78 2.26 -29.75
CA LYS A 344 -2.47 1.33 -30.85
C LYS A 344 -2.85 -0.08 -30.40
N ASN A 345 -3.33 -0.89 -31.34
CA ASN A 345 -3.71 -2.30 -31.14
C ASN A 345 -4.87 -2.54 -30.15
N SER A 346 -5.73 -1.55 -29.90
CA SER A 346 -6.95 -1.80 -29.12
C SER A 346 -7.80 -2.86 -29.83
N ASN A 347 -8.17 -3.93 -29.12
CA ASN A 347 -8.86 -5.09 -29.66
C ASN A 347 -10.36 -5.13 -29.29
N GLY A 348 -10.88 -4.07 -28.67
CA GLY A 348 -12.27 -3.96 -28.26
C GLY A 348 -12.62 -4.74 -26.99
N ILE A 349 -11.66 -5.42 -26.34
CA ILE A 349 -11.89 -6.10 -25.05
C ILE A 349 -11.78 -5.07 -23.92
N GLY A 350 -12.79 -5.05 -23.04
CA GLY A 350 -12.81 -4.24 -21.84
C GLY A 350 -12.62 -5.09 -20.59
N VAL A 351 -11.78 -4.65 -19.65
CA VAL A 351 -11.62 -5.32 -18.34
C VAL A 351 -11.78 -4.33 -17.21
N LEU A 352 -12.65 -4.64 -16.26
CA LEU A 352 -12.90 -3.83 -15.08
C LEU A 352 -11.91 -4.24 -14.00
N TYR A 353 -11.26 -3.28 -13.37
CA TYR A 353 -10.42 -3.48 -12.19
C TYR A 353 -11.10 -2.86 -10.96
N MET A 354 -11.27 -3.67 -9.92
CA MET A 354 -11.82 -3.22 -8.65
C MET A 354 -10.73 -2.59 -7.79
N ASP A 355 -10.66 -1.24 -7.84
CA ASP A 355 -9.62 -0.47 -7.16
C ASP A 355 -9.93 -0.30 -5.67
N THR A 356 -9.55 -1.30 -4.87
CA THR A 356 -9.82 -1.30 -3.44
C THR A 356 -8.83 -2.16 -2.65
N GLY A 357 -8.46 -1.67 -1.48
CA GLY A 357 -7.84 -2.44 -0.40
C GLY A 357 -8.72 -2.39 0.83
N LEU A 358 -9.06 -3.54 1.45
CA LEU A 358 -9.93 -3.62 2.64
C LEU A 358 -11.28 -2.89 2.48
N TRP A 359 -11.82 -2.88 1.27
CA TRP A 359 -13.05 -2.16 0.90
C TRP A 359 -12.95 -0.64 1.09
N VAL A 360 -11.75 -0.10 0.99
CA VAL A 360 -11.47 1.34 0.84
C VAL A 360 -11.02 1.56 -0.59
N SER A 361 -11.79 2.30 -1.38
CA SER A 361 -11.37 2.70 -2.72
C SER A 361 -10.24 3.72 -2.60
N MET A 362 -9.08 3.35 -3.12
CA MET A 362 -7.86 4.15 -3.00
C MET A 362 -7.70 5.01 -4.25
N TRP A 363 -8.21 6.23 -4.20
CA TRP A 363 -7.95 7.17 -5.28
C TRP A 363 -6.44 7.50 -5.31
N THR A 364 -5.82 7.20 -6.43
CA THR A 364 -4.48 7.66 -6.77
C THR A 364 -4.51 8.22 -8.18
N PRO A 365 -3.67 9.21 -8.52
CA PRO A 365 -3.59 9.70 -9.90
C PRO A 365 -3.47 8.55 -10.90
N SER A 366 -4.31 8.57 -11.93
CA SER A 366 -4.45 7.47 -12.90
C SER A 366 -3.12 7.12 -13.57
N GLU A 367 -2.27 8.12 -13.77
CA GLU A 367 -0.97 7.97 -14.40
C GLU A 367 0.00 7.10 -13.58
N LEU A 368 -0.14 7.11 -12.27
CA LEU A 368 0.65 6.25 -11.38
C LEU A 368 0.28 4.77 -11.53
N LYS A 369 -0.91 4.49 -12.07
CA LYS A 369 -1.41 3.15 -12.34
C LYS A 369 -1.01 2.62 -13.73
N LEU A 370 -0.44 3.46 -14.61
CA LEU A 370 -0.07 3.06 -15.98
C LEU A 370 0.87 1.86 -16.01
N GLY A 371 1.91 1.87 -15.18
CA GLY A 371 2.86 0.75 -15.10
C GLY A 371 2.19 -0.54 -14.62
N PHE A 372 1.22 -0.42 -13.72
CA PHE A 372 0.47 -1.55 -13.18
C PHE A 372 -0.46 -2.18 -14.24
N PHE A 373 -1.17 -1.36 -15.02
CA PHE A 373 -2.06 -1.85 -16.09
C PHE A 373 -1.36 -2.19 -17.39
N LYS A 374 -0.08 -1.82 -17.52
CA LYS A 374 0.71 -2.04 -18.73
C LYS A 374 0.63 -3.48 -19.27
N PRO A 375 0.79 -4.55 -18.49
CA PRO A 375 0.73 -5.92 -19.00
C PRO A 375 -0.60 -6.25 -19.71
N ILE A 376 -1.69 -5.65 -19.27
CA ILE A 376 -3.04 -5.84 -19.83
C ILE A 376 -3.24 -4.92 -21.04
N SER A 377 -2.78 -3.67 -20.96
CA SER A 377 -2.88 -2.71 -22.05
C SER A 377 -1.98 -3.06 -23.24
N ASP A 378 -0.81 -3.69 -23.00
CA ASP A 378 0.13 -4.12 -24.04
C ASP A 378 -0.46 -5.15 -25.00
N VAL A 379 -1.43 -5.94 -24.56
CA VAL A 379 -2.16 -6.92 -25.38
C VAL A 379 -3.44 -6.33 -26.01
N GLY A 380 -3.67 -5.03 -25.84
CA GLY A 380 -4.74 -4.31 -26.52
C GLY A 380 -6.04 -4.15 -25.73
N TYR A 381 -6.09 -4.50 -24.45
CA TYR A 381 -7.29 -4.38 -23.62
C TYR A 381 -7.44 -2.98 -23.06
N THR A 382 -8.68 -2.50 -23.00
CA THR A 382 -9.05 -1.28 -22.28
C THR A 382 -9.34 -1.63 -20.82
N VAL A 383 -8.66 -0.96 -19.87
CA VAL A 383 -8.89 -1.15 -18.45
C VAL A 383 -9.78 -0.04 -17.91
N PHE A 384 -10.82 -0.43 -17.18
CA PHE A 384 -11.70 0.45 -16.41
C PHE A 384 -11.36 0.30 -14.91
N CYS A 385 -10.67 1.28 -14.35
CA CYS A 385 -10.33 1.30 -12.93
C CYS A 385 -11.51 1.88 -12.14
N VAL A 386 -12.30 1.02 -11.51
CA VAL A 386 -13.56 1.40 -10.86
C VAL A 386 -13.32 1.83 -9.42
N HIS A 387 -13.70 3.08 -9.12
CA HIS A 387 -13.69 3.66 -7.77
C HIS A 387 -15.09 3.60 -7.17
N HIS A 388 -15.32 2.67 -6.26
CA HIS A 388 -16.60 2.49 -5.58
C HIS A 388 -16.70 3.37 -4.33
N SER A 389 -17.89 3.48 -3.74
CA SER A 389 -18.08 4.11 -2.43
C SER A 389 -17.27 3.38 -1.35
N SER A 390 -16.71 4.13 -0.41
CA SER A 390 -15.66 3.62 0.48
C SER A 390 -16.11 3.50 1.94
N SER A 391 -15.51 2.52 2.63
CA SER A 391 -15.45 2.49 4.09
C SER A 391 -14.77 3.77 4.64
N PRO A 392 -15.15 4.27 5.83
CA PRO A 392 -16.07 3.67 6.80
C PRO A 392 -17.56 4.01 6.58
N ARG A 393 -17.89 4.88 5.61
CA ARG A 393 -19.24 5.39 5.40
C ARG A 393 -20.17 4.34 4.81
N TYR A 394 -19.65 3.49 3.92
CA TYR A 394 -20.42 2.48 3.19
C TYR A 394 -19.96 1.07 3.54
N LEU A 395 -20.87 0.11 3.34
CA LEU A 395 -20.65 -1.30 3.64
C LEU A 395 -20.51 -2.13 2.36
N VAL A 396 -20.02 -3.36 2.47
CA VAL A 396 -19.75 -4.25 1.32
C VAL A 396 -20.94 -4.39 0.35
N PRO A 397 -22.20 -4.58 0.80
CA PRO A 397 -23.35 -4.69 -0.14
C PRO A 397 -23.53 -3.46 -1.02
N GLU A 398 -23.27 -2.26 -0.47
CA GLU A 398 -23.38 -1.01 -1.21
C GLU A 398 -22.30 -0.86 -2.26
N MET A 399 -21.09 -1.36 -1.97
CA MET A 399 -19.96 -1.36 -2.89
C MET A 399 -20.19 -2.34 -4.06
N VAL A 400 -20.78 -3.50 -3.78
CA VAL A 400 -21.22 -4.45 -4.84
C VAL A 400 -22.22 -3.77 -5.76
N ALA A 401 -23.20 -3.05 -5.25
CA ALA A 401 -24.16 -2.31 -6.06
C ALA A 401 -23.49 -1.23 -6.93
N ASP A 402 -22.48 -0.55 -6.41
CA ASP A 402 -21.72 0.46 -7.15
C ASP A 402 -20.97 -0.18 -8.34
N THR A 403 -20.39 -1.39 -8.16
CA THR A 403 -19.70 -2.09 -9.26
C THR A 403 -20.65 -2.46 -10.39
N HIS A 404 -21.88 -2.88 -10.09
CA HIS A 404 -22.90 -3.14 -11.09
C HIS A 404 -23.36 -1.86 -11.80
N LEU A 405 -23.45 -0.74 -11.07
CA LEU A 405 -23.76 0.55 -11.68
C LEU A 405 -22.67 0.98 -12.69
N ALA A 406 -21.38 0.81 -12.31
CA ALA A 406 -20.25 1.08 -13.20
C ALA A 406 -20.33 0.21 -14.47
N LEU A 407 -20.59 -1.09 -14.34
CA LEU A 407 -20.73 -2.01 -15.46
C LEU A 407 -21.83 -1.58 -16.42
N ARG A 408 -23.02 -1.22 -15.90
CA ARG A 408 -24.13 -0.72 -16.73
C ARG A 408 -23.74 0.51 -17.56
N VAL A 409 -23.04 1.46 -16.94
CA VAL A 409 -22.61 2.68 -17.65
C VAL A 409 -21.55 2.37 -18.71
N ILE A 410 -20.62 1.44 -18.44
CA ILE A 410 -19.65 0.98 -19.41
C ILE A 410 -20.35 0.33 -20.62
N GLU A 411 -21.33 -0.55 -20.39
CA GLU A 411 -22.11 -1.17 -21.47
C GLU A 411 -22.90 -0.14 -22.29
N GLN A 412 -23.60 0.79 -21.64
CA GLN A 412 -24.35 1.85 -22.30
C GLN A 412 -23.45 2.76 -23.15
N ARG A 413 -22.22 2.96 -22.75
CA ARG A 413 -21.24 3.81 -23.44
C ARG A 413 -20.19 3.00 -24.21
N ALA A 414 -20.42 1.72 -24.45
CA ALA A 414 -19.44 0.82 -25.03
C ALA A 414 -18.90 1.32 -26.40
N ALA A 415 -19.78 1.92 -27.23
CA ALA A 415 -19.38 2.51 -28.51
C ALA A 415 -18.39 3.69 -28.31
N ASP A 416 -18.68 4.62 -27.40
CA ASP A 416 -17.84 5.77 -27.09
C ASP A 416 -16.51 5.32 -26.47
N LEU A 417 -16.58 4.31 -25.61
CA LEU A 417 -15.44 3.71 -24.91
C LEU A 417 -14.64 2.77 -25.82
N LYS A 418 -15.14 2.48 -27.03
CA LYS A 418 -14.52 1.60 -28.04
C LYS A 418 -14.26 0.18 -27.54
N VAL A 419 -15.23 -0.38 -26.81
CA VAL A 419 -15.22 -1.77 -26.34
C VAL A 419 -16.47 -2.51 -26.82
N ASP A 420 -16.37 -3.83 -26.92
CA ASP A 420 -17.50 -4.71 -27.18
C ASP A 420 -18.16 -5.07 -25.83
N PRO A 421 -19.43 -4.70 -25.60
CA PRO A 421 -20.12 -4.99 -24.33
C PRO A 421 -20.28 -6.50 -24.06
N LYS A 422 -20.08 -7.35 -25.06
CA LYS A 422 -20.09 -8.81 -24.91
C LYS A 422 -18.72 -9.39 -24.52
N LYS A 423 -17.68 -8.55 -24.51
CA LYS A 423 -16.29 -8.93 -24.23
C LYS A 423 -15.77 -8.16 -23.02
N LEU A 424 -16.53 -8.18 -21.94
CA LEU A 424 -16.16 -7.54 -20.68
C LEU A 424 -15.69 -8.59 -19.68
N GLY A 425 -14.47 -8.41 -19.19
CA GLY A 425 -13.92 -9.18 -18.07
C GLY A 425 -13.86 -8.33 -16.79
N VAL A 426 -13.66 -9.00 -15.67
CA VAL A 426 -13.42 -8.32 -14.39
C VAL A 426 -12.24 -8.96 -13.66
N PHE A 427 -11.41 -8.13 -13.04
CA PHE A 427 -10.35 -8.64 -12.17
C PHE A 427 -10.21 -7.79 -10.91
N GLY A 428 -9.62 -8.39 -9.88
CA GLY A 428 -9.40 -7.73 -8.61
C GLY A 428 -8.60 -8.59 -7.64
N PHE A 429 -8.11 -7.95 -6.58
CA PHE A 429 -7.22 -8.55 -5.59
C PHE A 429 -7.80 -8.40 -4.19
N SER A 430 -7.63 -9.39 -3.30
CA SER A 430 -8.07 -9.33 -1.91
C SER A 430 -9.57 -8.92 -1.81
N ALA A 431 -9.90 -7.80 -1.17
CA ALA A 431 -11.24 -7.22 -1.13
C ALA A 431 -11.78 -6.90 -2.54
N GLY A 432 -10.92 -6.42 -3.45
CA GLY A 432 -11.27 -6.19 -4.87
C GLY A 432 -11.57 -7.50 -5.59
N GLY A 433 -10.92 -8.59 -5.23
CA GLY A 433 -11.24 -9.94 -5.71
C GLY A 433 -12.63 -10.39 -5.25
N GLN A 434 -13.02 -10.07 -4.03
CA GLN A 434 -14.39 -10.33 -3.54
C GLN A 434 -15.43 -9.53 -4.35
N LEU A 435 -15.17 -8.23 -4.59
CA LEU A 435 -16.07 -7.39 -5.38
C LEU A 435 -16.17 -7.88 -6.84
N ALA A 436 -15.05 -8.27 -7.45
CA ALA A 436 -15.00 -8.82 -8.81
C ALA A 436 -15.79 -10.12 -8.93
N LEU A 437 -15.63 -11.04 -7.97
CA LEU A 437 -16.43 -12.28 -7.89
C LEU A 437 -17.91 -11.96 -7.71
N SER A 438 -18.26 -11.09 -6.76
CA SER A 438 -19.67 -10.71 -6.51
C SER A 438 -20.29 -10.12 -7.77
N GLN A 439 -19.61 -9.19 -8.45
CA GLN A 439 -20.12 -8.60 -9.70
C GLN A 439 -20.37 -9.65 -10.78
N GLY A 440 -19.45 -10.60 -10.96
CA GLY A 440 -19.60 -11.64 -11.99
C GLY A 440 -20.60 -12.74 -11.63
N MET A 441 -20.95 -12.90 -10.34
CA MET A 441 -21.80 -14.01 -9.83
C MET A 441 -23.20 -13.56 -9.42
N THR A 442 -23.54 -12.27 -9.55
CA THR A 442 -24.85 -11.72 -9.16
C THR A 442 -25.49 -10.93 -10.29
N ASP A 443 -26.82 -10.71 -10.16
CA ASP A 443 -27.58 -9.80 -11.00
C ASP A 443 -27.35 -8.33 -10.59
N ASP A 444 -27.99 -7.40 -11.29
CA ASP A 444 -27.91 -5.96 -11.02
C ASP A 444 -28.41 -5.52 -9.64
N ALA A 445 -29.15 -6.36 -8.97
CA ALA A 445 -29.62 -6.12 -7.60
C ALA A 445 -28.71 -6.80 -6.56
N GLY A 446 -27.60 -7.40 -6.98
CA GLY A 446 -26.66 -8.13 -6.12
C GLY A 446 -27.19 -9.48 -5.63
N ARG A 447 -28.19 -10.05 -6.30
CA ARG A 447 -28.74 -11.37 -5.97
C ARG A 447 -28.02 -12.45 -6.78
N PRO A 448 -27.88 -13.68 -6.25
CA PRO A 448 -27.32 -14.79 -7.01
C PRO A 448 -28.06 -14.99 -8.35
N LEU A 449 -27.33 -15.31 -9.41
CA LEU A 449 -27.91 -15.65 -10.71
C LEU A 449 -28.84 -16.87 -10.56
N GLU A 450 -30.07 -16.80 -11.08
CA GLU A 450 -31.06 -17.86 -10.99
C GLU A 450 -31.55 -18.33 -12.36
N GLY A 451 -31.90 -19.60 -12.46
CA GLY A 451 -32.47 -20.19 -13.68
C GLY A 451 -31.56 -20.03 -14.89
N GLU A 452 -32.05 -19.37 -15.94
CA GLU A 452 -31.33 -19.10 -17.19
C GLU A 452 -30.58 -17.76 -17.20
N GLU A 453 -30.56 -17.03 -16.08
CA GLU A 453 -29.84 -15.75 -15.97
C GLU A 453 -28.34 -15.95 -16.19
N ARG A 454 -27.75 -15.06 -16.95
CA ARG A 454 -26.32 -15.04 -17.25
C ARG A 454 -25.68 -13.77 -16.76
N SER A 455 -24.46 -13.87 -16.29
CA SER A 455 -23.62 -12.71 -15.99
C SER A 455 -23.43 -11.84 -17.24
N ARG A 456 -23.33 -10.54 -17.04
CA ARG A 456 -22.87 -9.59 -18.05
C ARG A 456 -21.36 -9.59 -18.20
N ILE A 457 -20.65 -10.12 -17.21
CA ILE A 457 -19.21 -10.37 -17.24
C ILE A 457 -18.98 -11.71 -17.93
N ALA A 458 -18.10 -11.73 -18.93
CA ALA A 458 -17.79 -12.92 -19.71
C ALA A 458 -16.65 -13.76 -19.12
N ALA A 459 -15.77 -13.16 -18.29
CA ALA A 459 -14.71 -13.88 -17.58
C ALA A 459 -14.27 -13.14 -16.30
N ILE A 460 -13.92 -13.89 -15.28
CA ILE A 460 -13.44 -13.39 -13.99
C ILE A 460 -11.99 -13.82 -13.77
N ALA A 461 -11.14 -12.93 -13.24
CA ALA A 461 -9.79 -13.27 -12.79
C ALA A 461 -9.53 -12.59 -11.42
N VAL A 462 -9.17 -13.36 -10.41
CA VAL A 462 -8.95 -12.82 -9.07
C VAL A 462 -7.68 -13.36 -8.43
N SER A 463 -7.03 -12.54 -7.62
CA SER A 463 -5.86 -12.98 -6.85
C SER A 463 -6.13 -12.86 -5.35
N PHE A 464 -5.82 -13.91 -4.61
CA PHE A 464 -6.01 -14.04 -3.15
C PHE A 464 -7.32 -13.41 -2.66
N PRO A 465 -8.49 -13.78 -3.26
CA PRO A 465 -9.77 -13.13 -2.98
C PRO A 465 -10.31 -13.50 -1.60
N VAL A 466 -11.09 -12.59 -0.99
CA VAL A 466 -11.96 -12.94 0.13
C VAL A 466 -13.16 -13.68 -0.44
N THR A 467 -13.29 -14.97 -0.13
CA THR A 467 -14.33 -15.84 -0.71
C THR A 467 -15.51 -16.11 0.22
N ASP A 468 -15.35 -15.89 1.52
CA ASP A 468 -16.38 -16.17 2.53
C ASP A 468 -16.37 -15.09 3.62
N LEU A 469 -17.49 -14.40 3.79
CA LEU A 469 -17.70 -13.36 4.81
C LEU A 469 -18.61 -13.85 5.96
N ARG A 470 -19.09 -15.08 5.93
CA ARG A 470 -19.96 -15.64 6.96
C ARG A 470 -19.23 -15.75 8.29
N GLY A 471 -19.95 -15.54 9.37
CA GLY A 471 -19.39 -15.43 10.71
C GLY A 471 -18.84 -14.03 11.04
N ILE A 472 -18.45 -13.25 10.03
CA ILE A 472 -18.04 -11.83 10.22
C ILE A 472 -19.25 -10.98 10.63
N GLY A 473 -20.46 -11.35 10.20
CA GLY A 473 -21.73 -10.71 10.61
C GLY A 473 -21.96 -10.70 12.13
N ASN A 474 -21.31 -11.59 12.87
CA ASN A 474 -21.41 -11.63 14.33
C ASN A 474 -20.82 -10.36 14.97
N PRO A 475 -21.58 -9.61 15.80
CA PRO A 475 -21.12 -8.36 16.42
C PRO A 475 -19.81 -8.45 17.20
N GLY A 476 -19.47 -9.64 17.72
CA GLY A 476 -18.24 -9.89 18.47
C GLY A 476 -17.00 -10.17 17.59
N HIS A 477 -17.13 -10.27 16.27
CA HIS A 477 -16.03 -10.67 15.41
C HIS A 477 -14.92 -9.59 15.37
N PRO A 478 -13.63 -9.94 15.59
CA PRO A 478 -12.55 -8.96 15.73
C PRO A 478 -12.38 -8.05 14.51
N LEU A 479 -12.52 -8.57 13.29
CA LEU A 479 -12.35 -7.80 12.04
C LEU A 479 -13.35 -6.65 11.91
N ARG A 480 -14.52 -6.71 12.52
CA ARG A 480 -15.50 -5.61 12.48
C ARG A 480 -15.02 -4.33 13.16
N LYS A 481 -14.11 -4.43 14.15
CA LYS A 481 -13.54 -3.25 14.81
C LYS A 481 -12.59 -2.50 13.89
N GLY A 482 -11.76 -3.23 13.17
CA GLY A 482 -10.71 -2.66 12.33
C GLY A 482 -11.13 -2.40 10.88
N ILE A 483 -12.18 -3.09 10.39
CA ILE A 483 -12.68 -2.97 9.01
C ILE A 483 -14.15 -2.57 9.04
N PRO A 484 -14.47 -1.27 9.04
CA PRO A 484 -15.85 -0.79 9.14
C PRO A 484 -16.77 -1.30 8.02
N ALA A 485 -16.25 -1.55 6.81
CA ALA A 485 -17.01 -2.14 5.70
C ALA A 485 -17.69 -3.47 6.06
N LEU A 486 -17.15 -4.20 7.04
CA LEU A 486 -17.62 -5.49 7.52
C LEU A 486 -18.63 -5.38 8.68
N ARG A 487 -19.13 -4.20 9.00
CA ARG A 487 -20.22 -4.01 9.99
C ARG A 487 -21.58 -4.41 9.42
N ILE A 488 -21.60 -5.47 8.64
CA ILE A 488 -22.77 -6.06 7.97
C ILE A 488 -23.46 -7.08 8.86
N THR A 489 -24.73 -7.39 8.55
CA THR A 489 -25.47 -8.49 9.18
C THR A 489 -24.99 -9.85 8.64
N GLU A 490 -25.32 -10.96 9.32
CA GLU A 490 -24.98 -12.29 8.84
C GLU A 490 -25.62 -12.59 7.47
N SER A 491 -26.87 -12.18 7.27
CA SER A 491 -27.54 -12.32 5.97
C SER A 491 -26.85 -11.52 4.86
N GLN A 492 -26.35 -10.32 5.15
CA GLN A 492 -25.55 -9.54 4.20
C GLN A 492 -24.18 -10.18 3.94
N ALA A 493 -23.57 -10.75 4.99
CA ALA A 493 -22.32 -11.48 4.87
C ALA A 493 -22.48 -12.71 3.96
N GLU A 494 -23.57 -13.47 4.13
CA GLU A 494 -23.89 -14.60 3.27
C GLU A 494 -24.11 -14.15 1.81
N ALA A 495 -24.94 -13.12 1.59
CA ALA A 495 -25.23 -12.57 0.27
C ALA A 495 -24.01 -12.00 -0.47
N CYS A 496 -22.98 -11.55 0.28
CA CYS A 496 -21.72 -11.01 -0.28
C CYS A 496 -20.57 -12.03 -0.25
N SER A 497 -20.80 -13.29 0.12
CA SER A 497 -19.80 -14.36 0.15
C SER A 497 -19.71 -15.06 -1.22
N PRO A 498 -18.66 -14.87 -2.03
CA PRO A 498 -18.56 -15.48 -3.35
C PRO A 498 -18.77 -16.99 -3.36
N ILE A 499 -18.30 -17.71 -2.34
CA ILE A 499 -18.50 -19.15 -2.20
C ILE A 499 -19.99 -19.55 -2.16
N MET A 500 -20.86 -18.67 -1.69
CA MET A 500 -22.30 -18.84 -1.62
C MET A 500 -23.02 -18.43 -2.91
N LEU A 501 -22.32 -17.76 -3.83
CA LEU A 501 -22.86 -17.24 -5.09
C LEU A 501 -22.59 -18.17 -6.28
N VAL A 502 -21.84 -19.25 -6.10
CA VAL A 502 -21.55 -20.21 -7.17
C VAL A 502 -22.83 -20.89 -7.62
N ARG A 503 -23.21 -20.67 -8.88
CA ARG A 503 -24.41 -21.20 -9.56
C ARG A 503 -24.03 -21.62 -10.99
N PRO A 504 -24.84 -22.46 -11.69
CA PRO A 504 -24.74 -22.61 -13.13
C PRO A 504 -24.77 -21.22 -13.79
N HIS A 505 -24.04 -21.04 -14.90
CA HIS A 505 -23.92 -19.79 -15.64
C HIS A 505 -23.07 -18.67 -15.01
N VAL A 506 -22.42 -18.92 -13.88
CA VAL A 506 -21.30 -18.09 -13.41
C VAL A 506 -20.20 -18.10 -14.49
N PRO A 507 -19.57 -16.96 -14.78
CA PRO A 507 -18.52 -16.89 -15.81
C PRO A 507 -17.32 -17.79 -15.49
N PRO A 508 -16.57 -18.20 -16.52
CA PRO A 508 -15.25 -18.81 -16.33
C PRO A 508 -14.41 -17.99 -15.35
N THR A 509 -13.80 -18.66 -14.37
CA THR A 509 -13.15 -17.99 -13.23
C THR A 509 -11.72 -18.48 -13.00
N LEU A 510 -10.75 -17.57 -13.14
CA LEU A 510 -9.36 -17.77 -12.72
C LEU A 510 -9.18 -17.30 -11.28
N VAL A 511 -8.56 -18.14 -10.47
CA VAL A 511 -8.13 -17.79 -9.10
C VAL A 511 -6.61 -17.93 -9.02
N ILE A 512 -5.93 -16.96 -8.45
CA ILE A 512 -4.47 -16.97 -8.25
C ILE A 512 -4.22 -16.78 -6.75
N HIS A 513 -3.31 -17.57 -6.15
CA HIS A 513 -3.07 -17.50 -4.71
C HIS A 513 -1.65 -17.89 -4.34
N GLY A 514 -1.10 -17.26 -3.32
CA GLY A 514 0.22 -17.60 -2.79
C GLY A 514 0.19 -18.68 -1.70
N THR A 515 1.22 -19.51 -1.63
CA THR A 515 1.27 -20.60 -0.62
C THR A 515 1.53 -20.12 0.79
N ARG A 516 2.04 -18.88 0.98
CA ARG A 516 2.36 -18.29 2.29
C ARG A 516 1.44 -17.14 2.68
N ASP A 517 0.30 -17.00 2.02
CA ASP A 517 -0.66 -15.93 2.36
C ASP A 517 -1.14 -16.08 3.81
N ARG A 518 -0.73 -15.13 4.66
CA ARG A 518 -1.01 -15.09 6.09
C ARG A 518 -2.33 -14.41 6.44
N PHE A 519 -2.93 -13.68 5.48
CA PHE A 519 -4.20 -12.98 5.67
C PHE A 519 -5.39 -13.79 5.21
N ILE A 520 -5.31 -14.33 3.99
CA ILE A 520 -6.35 -15.16 3.41
C ILE A 520 -5.69 -16.52 3.10
N PRO A 521 -5.96 -17.55 3.89
CA PRO A 521 -5.36 -18.85 3.65
C PRO A 521 -5.70 -19.41 2.27
N LEU A 522 -4.73 -20.05 1.61
CA LEU A 522 -4.88 -20.68 0.28
C LEU A 522 -6.11 -21.58 0.19
N VAL A 523 -6.47 -22.26 1.28
CA VAL A 523 -7.66 -23.13 1.36
C VAL A 523 -8.96 -22.41 1.02
N CYS A 524 -9.02 -21.07 1.17
CA CYS A 524 -10.20 -20.28 0.76
C CYS A 524 -10.38 -20.32 -0.77
N SER A 525 -9.30 -20.19 -1.51
CA SER A 525 -9.29 -20.30 -2.98
C SER A 525 -9.47 -21.73 -3.46
N GLU A 526 -8.92 -22.70 -2.75
CA GLU A 526 -9.14 -24.12 -3.05
C GLU A 526 -10.61 -24.50 -2.94
N ARG A 527 -11.29 -24.07 -1.87
CA ARG A 527 -12.73 -24.28 -1.69
C ARG A 527 -13.58 -23.63 -2.78
N LEU A 528 -13.22 -22.41 -3.19
CA LEU A 528 -13.93 -21.73 -4.28
C LEU A 528 -13.74 -22.51 -5.60
N ARG A 529 -12.50 -22.91 -5.94
CA ARG A 529 -12.18 -23.72 -7.10
C ARG A 529 -12.98 -25.02 -7.10
N ASP A 530 -13.02 -25.72 -5.96
CA ASP A 530 -13.76 -26.98 -5.83
C ASP A 530 -15.27 -26.79 -6.05
N SER A 531 -15.86 -25.71 -5.52
CA SER A 531 -17.26 -25.36 -5.73
C SER A 531 -17.56 -25.05 -7.20
N LEU A 532 -16.71 -24.28 -7.87
CA LEU A 532 -16.82 -23.98 -9.29
C LEU A 532 -16.74 -25.27 -10.13
N THR A 533 -15.79 -26.15 -9.83
CA THR A 533 -15.62 -27.44 -10.51
C THR A 533 -16.82 -28.35 -10.34
N GLN A 534 -17.36 -28.45 -9.10
CA GLN A 534 -18.56 -29.25 -8.81
C GLN A 534 -19.80 -28.73 -9.56
N THR A 535 -19.85 -27.43 -9.80
CA THR A 535 -20.96 -26.78 -10.54
C THR A 535 -20.76 -26.84 -12.06
N GLY A 536 -19.61 -27.37 -12.54
CA GLY A 536 -19.28 -27.50 -13.97
C GLY A 536 -18.82 -26.18 -14.63
N ILE A 537 -18.39 -25.21 -13.83
CA ILE A 537 -17.85 -23.94 -14.33
C ILE A 537 -16.39 -24.13 -14.74
N ASP A 538 -16.01 -23.62 -15.92
CA ASP A 538 -14.60 -23.57 -16.33
C ASP A 538 -13.81 -22.71 -15.36
N ASN A 539 -12.78 -23.28 -14.74
CA ASN A 539 -12.02 -22.58 -13.71
C ASN A 539 -10.57 -23.10 -13.66
N GLU A 540 -9.68 -22.23 -13.21
CA GLU A 540 -8.27 -22.53 -13.01
C GLU A 540 -7.82 -21.93 -11.65
N LEU A 541 -7.04 -22.70 -10.87
CA LEU A 541 -6.33 -22.19 -9.69
C LEU A 541 -4.83 -22.20 -9.98
N VAL A 542 -4.25 -21.02 -10.09
CA VAL A 542 -2.80 -20.81 -10.21
C VAL A 542 -2.22 -20.56 -8.81
N VAL A 543 -1.33 -21.42 -8.37
CA VAL A 543 -0.67 -21.31 -7.07
C VAL A 543 0.74 -20.75 -7.27
N ILE A 544 1.02 -19.59 -6.66
CA ILE A 544 2.35 -18.96 -6.67
C ILE A 544 3.14 -19.48 -5.46
N PRO A 545 4.22 -20.27 -5.69
CA PRO A 545 5.06 -20.78 -4.61
C PRO A 545 5.67 -19.62 -3.82
N ASP A 546 5.68 -19.75 -2.48
CA ASP A 546 6.20 -18.78 -1.53
C ASP A 546 5.55 -17.38 -1.57
N GLY A 547 4.50 -17.19 -2.40
CA GLY A 547 3.73 -15.95 -2.43
C GLY A 547 2.98 -15.72 -1.12
N ASP A 548 3.09 -14.52 -0.55
CA ASP A 548 2.30 -14.03 0.59
C ASP A 548 1.04 -13.30 0.07
N HIS A 549 0.34 -12.53 0.91
CA HIS A 549 -0.78 -11.68 0.50
C HIS A 549 -0.30 -10.52 -0.38
N GLY A 550 -0.04 -10.81 -1.63
CA GLY A 550 0.72 -10.03 -2.61
C GLY A 550 1.95 -10.83 -3.08
N PHE A 551 2.46 -10.49 -4.24
CA PHE A 551 3.55 -11.24 -4.86
C PHE A 551 4.76 -10.34 -5.08
N ASP A 552 5.94 -10.93 -5.07
CA ASP A 552 7.16 -10.27 -5.53
C ASP A 552 7.10 -9.96 -7.04
N SER A 553 8.14 -9.35 -7.57
CA SER A 553 8.19 -8.98 -9.00
C SER A 553 8.04 -10.18 -9.93
N GLN A 554 8.51 -11.38 -9.54
CA GLN A 554 8.35 -12.60 -10.33
C GLN A 554 6.91 -13.09 -10.26
N GLY A 555 6.35 -13.23 -9.06
CA GLY A 555 4.97 -13.66 -8.86
C GLY A 555 3.95 -12.72 -9.50
N ASN A 556 4.22 -11.40 -9.50
CA ASN A 556 3.37 -10.42 -10.20
C ASN A 556 3.42 -10.62 -11.73
N ARG A 557 4.60 -10.90 -12.31
CA ARG A 557 4.69 -11.24 -13.74
C ARG A 557 3.90 -12.51 -14.07
N GLU A 558 4.00 -13.54 -13.24
CA GLU A 558 3.26 -14.79 -13.39
C GLU A 558 1.74 -14.57 -13.27
N MET A 559 1.32 -13.78 -12.29
CA MET A 559 -0.08 -13.37 -12.09
C MET A 559 -0.65 -12.66 -13.32
N PHE A 560 -0.01 -11.60 -13.79
CA PHE A 560 -0.50 -10.86 -14.96
C PHE A 560 -0.46 -11.72 -16.23
N ALA A 561 0.56 -12.56 -16.40
CA ALA A 561 0.59 -13.48 -17.52
C ALA A 561 -0.56 -14.51 -17.46
N ALA A 562 -0.94 -14.99 -16.27
CA ALA A 562 -2.10 -15.85 -16.09
C ALA A 562 -3.41 -15.13 -16.40
N ILE A 563 -3.58 -13.88 -15.90
CA ILE A 563 -4.77 -13.03 -16.16
C ILE A 563 -4.93 -12.80 -17.67
N VAL A 564 -3.86 -12.42 -18.37
CA VAL A 564 -3.88 -12.17 -19.82
C VAL A 564 -4.25 -13.44 -20.57
N ARG A 565 -3.59 -14.57 -20.30
CA ARG A 565 -3.92 -15.87 -20.94
C ARG A 565 -5.38 -16.27 -20.70
N TRP A 566 -5.91 -16.01 -19.50
CA TRP A 566 -7.29 -16.31 -19.16
C TRP A 566 -8.27 -15.47 -19.98
N PHE A 567 -8.05 -14.18 -20.03
CA PHE A 567 -8.90 -13.28 -20.81
C PHE A 567 -8.76 -13.51 -22.33
N ASP A 568 -7.57 -13.83 -22.83
CA ASP A 568 -7.40 -14.24 -24.25
C ASP A 568 -8.24 -15.46 -24.57
N ARG A 569 -8.26 -16.48 -23.71
CA ARG A 569 -9.03 -17.71 -23.88
C ARG A 569 -10.54 -17.44 -23.94
N HIS A 570 -11.04 -16.54 -23.11
CA HIS A 570 -12.49 -16.40 -22.90
C HIS A 570 -13.10 -15.13 -23.55
N LEU A 571 -12.31 -14.12 -23.85
CA LEU A 571 -12.79 -12.84 -24.41
C LEU A 571 -12.31 -12.59 -25.84
N ALA A 572 -11.13 -13.10 -26.22
CA ALA A 572 -10.69 -12.96 -27.60
C ALA A 572 -11.50 -13.90 -28.50
N THR A 573 -11.98 -13.38 -29.64
CA THR A 573 -12.60 -14.23 -30.65
C THR A 573 -11.52 -15.14 -31.22
N PRO A 574 -11.73 -16.45 -31.37
CA PRO A 574 -10.81 -17.30 -32.10
C PRO A 574 -10.54 -16.69 -33.47
N ALA A 575 -9.26 -16.60 -33.84
CA ALA A 575 -8.91 -16.26 -35.22
C ALA A 575 -9.59 -17.29 -36.13
N GLN A 576 -10.50 -16.83 -37.00
CA GLN A 576 -11.15 -17.69 -37.99
C GLN A 576 -10.13 -18.13 -39.03
#